data_a73ffeef4a430a19e0f4daa2bdc0cb50
#
_entry.id   a73ffeef4a430a19e0f4daa2bdc0cb50
#
_cell.length_a   1.000
_cell.length_b   1.000
_cell.length_c   1.000
_cell.angle_alpha   90.00
_cell.angle_beta   90.00
_cell.angle_gamma   90.00
#
_symmetry.space_group_name_H-M   'P 1'
#
loop_
_entity.id
_entity.type
_entity.pdbx_description
1 polymer ?
#
loop_
_entity_poly.entity_id
_entity_poly.type
_entity_poly.pdbx_seq_one_letter_code
_entity_poly.pdbx_strand_id
1 'polypeptide(L)'
;MTDTRIDDDLTVVQTLSPELRPSWSDVTSAGIFRVEPNGRFDKHYHDCDEYWLLFAGRGLVSVGERTYTVGAGDIVCTPTGTEHDIVAVAETLEGFWFEGRTPPGGRFGHLYRTAEDAEGHVVEPLEEGEA
;
A
#
# COMPACT_ATOMS: atom_id res chain seq x y z
N MET A 1 30.14 3.21 16.32
CA MET A 1 29.30 3.02 15.13
C MET A 1 27.90 2.62 15.57
N THR A 2 26.93 3.30 15.07
CA THR A 2 25.56 2.87 15.30
C THR A 2 25.32 1.61 14.47
N ASP A 3 24.90 0.56 15.13
CA ASP A 3 24.57 -0.67 14.44
C ASP A 3 23.18 -0.53 13.84
N THR A 4 23.13 -0.37 12.51
CA THR A 4 21.89 -0.29 11.78
C THR A 4 21.49 -1.65 11.21
N ARG A 5 22.27 -2.67 11.56
CA ARG A 5 21.97 -4.01 11.08
C ARG A 5 20.64 -4.49 11.63
N ILE A 6 19.93 -5.19 10.76
CA ILE A 6 18.67 -5.83 11.13
C ILE A 6 18.97 -7.01 12.06
N ASP A 7 18.15 -7.15 13.09
CA ASP A 7 18.19 -8.32 13.95
C ASP A 7 17.49 -9.47 13.21
N ASP A 8 18.27 -10.43 12.75
CA ASP A 8 17.74 -11.57 12.00
C ASP A 8 16.86 -12.49 12.85
N ASP A 9 16.89 -12.31 14.17
CA ASP A 9 16.02 -13.07 15.07
C ASP A 9 14.66 -12.41 15.30
N LEU A 10 14.40 -11.24 14.66
CA LEU A 10 13.09 -10.62 14.73
C LEU A 10 12.04 -11.55 14.15
N THR A 11 11.02 -11.86 14.92
CA THR A 11 9.91 -12.71 14.50
C THR A 11 8.55 -12.03 14.64
N VAL A 12 8.47 -10.96 15.44
CA VAL A 12 7.23 -10.22 15.64
C VAL A 12 7.54 -8.73 15.57
N VAL A 13 6.94 -8.04 14.60
CA VAL A 13 7.13 -6.60 14.41
C VAL A 13 5.80 -5.98 14.04
N GLN A 14 5.68 -4.67 14.15
CA GLN A 14 4.51 -3.91 13.71
C GLN A 14 4.71 -3.33 12.33
N THR A 15 5.95 -3.05 11.95
CA THR A 15 6.30 -2.44 10.69
C THR A 15 7.63 -2.99 10.22
N LEU A 16 7.76 -3.20 8.91
CA LEU A 16 9.02 -3.50 8.26
C LEU A 16 9.40 -2.33 7.37
N SER A 17 10.69 -2.05 7.29
CA SER A 17 11.25 -1.09 6.35
C SER A 17 12.51 -1.69 5.75
N PRO A 18 13.07 -1.11 4.67
CA PRO A 18 14.32 -1.64 4.11
C PRO A 18 15.45 -1.74 5.13
N GLU A 19 15.47 -0.86 6.14
CA GLU A 19 16.47 -0.85 7.21
C GLU A 19 16.10 -1.75 8.39
N LEU A 20 14.81 -2.07 8.55
CA LEU A 20 14.29 -2.80 9.72
C LEU A 20 13.56 -4.07 9.30
N ARG A 21 14.28 -4.98 8.69
CA ARG A 21 13.76 -6.28 8.29
C ARG A 21 14.82 -7.36 8.52
N PRO A 22 14.40 -8.61 8.73
CA PRO A 22 15.36 -9.70 8.72
C PRO A 22 16.04 -9.82 7.36
N SER A 23 17.32 -10.12 7.33
CA SER A 23 18.08 -10.17 6.08
C SER A 23 17.57 -11.23 5.11
N TRP A 24 16.92 -12.28 5.61
CA TRP A 24 16.36 -13.36 4.79
C TRP A 24 15.02 -12.99 4.15
N SER A 25 14.39 -11.89 4.55
CA SER A 25 13.05 -11.55 4.11
C SER A 25 13.03 -10.91 2.73
N ASP A 26 12.19 -11.44 1.83
CA ASP A 26 11.92 -10.84 0.53
C ASP A 26 10.89 -9.71 0.65
N VAL A 27 10.11 -9.68 1.72
CA VAL A 27 9.28 -8.53 2.04
C VAL A 27 10.17 -7.50 2.71
N THR A 28 10.30 -6.34 2.06
CA THR A 28 11.23 -5.29 2.52
C THR A 28 10.54 -4.18 3.30
N SER A 29 9.24 -4.01 3.07
CA SER A 29 8.43 -3.01 3.78
C SER A 29 7.05 -3.58 4.00
N ALA A 30 6.47 -3.31 5.14
CA ALA A 30 5.12 -3.72 5.46
C ALA A 30 4.60 -2.91 6.63
N GLY A 31 3.30 -2.71 6.68
CA GLY A 31 2.67 -2.00 7.77
C GLY A 31 1.16 -1.96 7.60
N ILE A 32 0.51 -1.27 8.50
CA ILE A 32 -0.95 -1.10 8.47
C ILE A 32 -1.30 0.22 7.82
N PHE A 33 -2.42 0.24 7.10
CA PHE A 33 -3.01 1.49 6.61
C PHE A 33 -4.50 1.52 6.95
N ARG A 34 -5.02 2.75 6.99
CA ARG A 34 -6.42 3.00 7.30
C ARG A 34 -6.89 4.20 6.49
N VAL A 35 -7.96 4.03 5.71
CA VAL A 35 -8.50 5.09 4.86
C VAL A 35 -10.00 5.24 5.14
N GLU A 36 -10.38 6.41 5.60
CA GLU A 36 -11.76 6.72 5.91
C GLU A 36 -12.46 7.39 4.71
N PRO A 37 -13.80 7.27 4.63
CA PRO A 37 -14.54 8.13 3.71
C PRO A 37 -14.20 9.60 4.02
N ASN A 38 -14.01 10.40 2.98
CA ASN A 38 -13.58 11.80 3.07
C ASN A 38 -12.13 11.99 3.59
N GLY A 39 -11.39 10.90 3.78
CA GLY A 39 -9.97 10.97 4.02
C GLY A 39 -9.22 11.30 2.74
N ARG A 40 -7.90 11.16 2.79
CA ARG A 40 -7.08 11.48 1.62
C ARG A 40 -6.21 10.28 1.24
N PHE A 41 -5.94 10.18 -0.03
CA PHE A 41 -5.02 9.19 -0.59
C PHE A 41 -4.33 9.79 -1.80
N ASP A 42 -3.22 9.19 -2.21
CA ASP A 42 -2.47 9.64 -3.39
C ASP A 42 -2.31 8.48 -4.36
N LYS A 43 -2.66 8.71 -5.62
CA LYS A 43 -2.41 7.75 -6.69
C LYS A 43 -0.92 7.71 -6.95
N HIS A 44 -0.33 6.52 -6.87
CA HIS A 44 1.12 6.37 -6.98
C HIS A 44 1.49 4.98 -7.51
N TYR A 45 2.79 4.80 -7.77
CA TYR A 45 3.36 3.51 -8.11
C TYR A 45 4.66 3.31 -7.34
N HIS A 46 5.19 2.11 -7.41
CA HIS A 46 6.45 1.74 -6.76
C HIS A 46 7.38 1.06 -7.75
N ASP A 47 8.66 1.07 -7.44
CA ASP A 47 9.66 0.29 -8.17
C ASP A 47 9.78 -1.13 -7.60
N CYS A 48 8.71 -1.64 -7.00
CA CYS A 48 8.59 -3.00 -6.47
C CYS A 48 7.13 -3.44 -6.56
N ASP A 49 6.90 -4.74 -6.38
CA ASP A 49 5.55 -5.26 -6.28
C ASP A 49 4.97 -4.92 -4.91
N GLU A 50 3.69 -4.62 -4.85
CA GLU A 50 3.00 -4.35 -3.60
C GLU A 50 1.71 -5.14 -3.49
N TYR A 51 1.39 -5.56 -2.28
CA TYR A 51 0.16 -6.27 -1.96
C TYR A 51 -0.54 -5.58 -0.80
N TRP A 52 -1.85 -5.41 -0.93
CA TRP A 52 -2.67 -4.98 0.19
C TRP A 52 -3.53 -6.16 0.64
N LEU A 53 -3.42 -6.50 1.91
CA LEU A 53 -4.26 -7.52 2.54
C LEU A 53 -5.30 -6.81 3.38
N LEU A 54 -6.54 -6.77 2.89
CA LEU A 54 -7.61 -6.01 3.52
C LEU A 54 -8.27 -6.85 4.62
N PHE A 55 -8.45 -6.28 5.79
CA PHE A 55 -9.08 -7.00 6.89
C PHE A 55 -10.33 -6.31 7.44
N ALA A 56 -10.64 -5.08 7.00
CA ALA A 56 -11.84 -4.36 7.42
C ALA A 56 -12.27 -3.37 6.36
N GLY A 57 -13.56 -3.12 6.29
CA GLY A 57 -14.13 -2.10 5.44
C GLY A 57 -14.47 -2.56 4.04
N ARG A 58 -14.83 -1.59 3.20
CA ARG A 58 -15.25 -1.83 1.82
C ARG A 58 -15.02 -0.57 1.01
N GLY A 59 -14.52 -0.72 -0.21
CA GLY A 59 -14.23 0.43 -1.04
C GLY A 59 -13.99 0.09 -2.49
N LEU A 60 -13.62 1.12 -3.24
CA LEU A 60 -13.34 1.07 -4.66
C LEU A 60 -11.87 1.46 -4.85
N VAL A 61 -11.09 0.56 -5.42
CA VAL A 61 -9.67 0.78 -5.66
C VAL A 61 -9.39 0.67 -7.15
N SER A 62 -8.35 1.34 -7.62
CA SER A 62 -7.88 1.17 -8.97
C SER A 62 -6.48 0.59 -8.98
N VAL A 63 -6.23 -0.30 -9.95
CA VAL A 63 -4.92 -0.86 -10.23
C VAL A 63 -4.72 -0.73 -11.73
N GLY A 64 -3.77 0.10 -12.16
CA GLY A 64 -3.67 0.46 -13.56
C GLY A 64 -4.93 1.16 -14.01
N GLU A 65 -5.51 0.70 -15.11
CA GLU A 65 -6.72 1.29 -15.67
C GLU A 65 -8.00 0.60 -15.19
N ARG A 66 -7.90 -0.39 -14.31
CA ARG A 66 -9.05 -1.15 -13.83
C ARG A 66 -9.44 -0.73 -12.42
N THR A 67 -10.74 -0.77 -12.17
CA THR A 67 -11.31 -0.43 -10.88
C THR A 67 -12.00 -1.67 -10.31
N TYR A 68 -11.82 -1.88 -9.00
CA TYR A 68 -12.33 -3.06 -8.31
C TYR A 68 -13.04 -2.67 -7.04
N THR A 69 -14.16 -3.33 -6.78
CA THR A 69 -14.80 -3.29 -5.47
C THR A 69 -14.09 -4.30 -4.57
N VAL A 70 -13.64 -3.85 -3.42
CA VAL A 70 -12.86 -4.67 -2.49
C VAL A 70 -13.40 -4.55 -1.06
N GLY A 71 -13.11 -5.56 -0.25
CA GLY A 71 -13.50 -5.58 1.15
C GLY A 71 -12.62 -6.54 1.95
N ALA A 72 -13.01 -6.74 3.20
CA ALA A 72 -12.28 -7.62 4.12
C ALA A 72 -12.08 -9.01 3.50
N GLY A 73 -10.85 -9.52 3.56
CA GLY A 73 -10.47 -10.80 2.98
C GLY A 73 -9.90 -10.72 1.57
N ASP A 74 -9.99 -9.55 0.93
CA ASP A 74 -9.42 -9.40 -0.42
C ASP A 74 -7.94 -9.05 -0.37
N ILE A 75 -7.22 -9.47 -1.39
CA ILE A 75 -5.82 -9.13 -1.60
C ILE A 75 -5.73 -8.34 -2.90
N VAL A 76 -5.20 -7.12 -2.82
CA VAL A 76 -4.96 -6.28 -3.99
C VAL A 76 -3.51 -6.45 -4.39
N CYS A 77 -3.27 -6.93 -5.59
CA CYS A 77 -1.93 -7.20 -6.11
C CYS A 77 -1.57 -6.14 -7.14
N THR A 78 -0.49 -5.41 -6.90
CA THR A 78 -0.04 -4.34 -7.78
C THR A 78 1.38 -4.63 -8.23
N PRO A 79 1.60 -4.92 -9.52
CA PRO A 79 2.96 -5.16 -10.00
C PRO A 79 3.77 -3.87 -10.04
N THR A 80 5.08 -4.05 -10.05
CA THR A 80 6.05 -2.96 -10.19
C THR A 80 5.66 -1.99 -11.32
N GLY A 81 5.69 -0.71 -11.03
CA GLY A 81 5.46 0.33 -12.04
C GLY A 81 4.00 0.61 -12.36
N THR A 82 3.07 -0.16 -11.80
CA THR A 82 1.65 0.05 -12.03
C THR A 82 1.08 0.98 -10.97
N GLU A 83 0.36 2.00 -11.40
CA GLU A 83 -0.27 2.92 -10.47
C GLU A 83 -1.44 2.25 -9.75
N HIS A 84 -1.59 2.56 -8.47
CA HIS A 84 -2.75 2.15 -7.70
C HIS A 84 -3.29 3.32 -6.88
N ASP A 85 -4.57 3.22 -6.53
CA ASP A 85 -5.28 4.31 -5.87
C ASP A 85 -6.45 3.74 -5.06
N ILE A 86 -6.82 4.44 -4.01
CA ILE A 86 -8.07 4.20 -3.30
C ILE A 86 -8.99 5.35 -3.66
N VAL A 87 -9.99 5.05 -4.47
CA VAL A 87 -10.84 6.06 -5.12
C VAL A 87 -11.96 6.49 -4.20
N ALA A 88 -12.62 5.53 -3.57
CA ALA A 88 -13.78 5.77 -2.73
C ALA A 88 -13.93 4.68 -1.68
N VAL A 89 -14.55 5.00 -0.56
CA VAL A 89 -14.70 4.08 0.57
C VAL A 89 -16.11 4.19 1.13
N ALA A 90 -16.76 3.04 1.28
CA ALA A 90 -18.08 2.95 1.92
C ALA A 90 -17.95 2.81 3.43
N GLU A 91 -17.07 1.92 3.87
CA GLU A 91 -16.72 1.71 5.28
C GLU A 91 -15.21 1.83 5.37
N THR A 92 -14.70 2.42 6.45
CA THR A 92 -13.27 2.62 6.65
C THR A 92 -12.48 1.39 6.24
N LEU A 93 -11.61 1.56 5.26
CA LEU A 93 -10.82 0.48 4.69
C LEU A 93 -9.54 0.34 5.49
N GLU A 94 -9.28 -0.86 5.99
CA GLU A 94 -8.07 -1.14 6.74
C GLU A 94 -7.41 -2.39 6.18
N GLY A 95 -6.10 -2.37 6.16
CA GLY A 95 -5.34 -3.50 5.67
C GLY A 95 -3.88 -3.37 6.02
N PHE A 96 -3.14 -4.41 5.64
CA PHE A 96 -1.68 -4.38 5.64
C PHE A 96 -1.20 -4.18 4.21
N TRP A 97 -0.17 -3.37 4.05
CA TRP A 97 0.57 -3.28 2.80
C TRP A 97 1.89 -4.03 2.94
N PHE A 98 2.29 -4.71 1.87
CA PHE A 98 3.54 -5.46 1.80
C PHE A 98 4.23 -5.12 0.50
N GLU A 99 5.51 -4.76 0.56
CA GLU A 99 6.32 -4.46 -0.61
C GLU A 99 7.45 -5.46 -0.73
N GLY A 100 7.67 -5.93 -1.94
CA GLY A 100 8.78 -6.81 -2.26
C GLY A 100 10.08 -6.03 -2.44
N ARG A 101 11.11 -6.72 -2.90
CA ARG A 101 12.42 -6.11 -3.09
C ARG A 101 12.38 -5.07 -4.21
N THR A 102 13.00 -3.93 -3.94
CA THR A 102 13.27 -2.94 -4.97
C THR A 102 14.55 -3.38 -5.70
N PRO A 103 14.54 -3.45 -7.04
CA PRO A 103 15.74 -3.87 -7.77
C PRO A 103 16.87 -2.84 -7.62
N PRO A 104 18.11 -3.24 -7.92
CA PRO A 104 19.24 -2.30 -7.88
C PRO A 104 18.95 -1.06 -8.73
N GLY A 105 19.19 0.12 -8.15
CA GLY A 105 18.88 1.39 -8.80
C GLY A 105 17.43 1.81 -8.70
N GLY A 106 16.58 0.98 -8.14
CA GLY A 106 15.18 1.34 -7.92
C GLY A 106 14.99 2.36 -6.81
N ARG A 107 13.87 3.04 -6.86
CA ARG A 107 13.53 4.09 -5.89
C ARG A 107 12.57 3.53 -4.85
N PHE A 108 12.64 4.08 -3.64
CA PHE A 108 11.74 3.70 -2.56
C PHE A 108 10.60 4.69 -2.41
N GLY A 109 9.50 4.23 -1.85
CA GLY A 109 8.36 5.06 -1.49
C GLY A 109 7.40 5.30 -2.66
N HIS A 110 6.55 6.28 -2.48
CA HIS A 110 5.53 6.62 -3.46
C HIS A 110 6.15 7.41 -4.61
N LEU A 111 5.90 6.95 -5.83
CA LEU A 111 6.37 7.59 -7.04
C LEU A 111 5.14 8.07 -7.80
N TYR A 112 5.27 9.23 -8.45
CA TYR A 112 4.13 9.89 -9.09
C TYR A 112 4.46 10.21 -10.54
N ARG A 113 3.45 10.03 -11.40
CA ARG A 113 3.60 10.40 -12.80
C ARG A 113 3.33 11.87 -13.04
N THR A 114 2.58 12.51 -12.14
CA THR A 114 2.24 13.94 -12.22
C THR A 114 2.38 14.61 -10.87
N ALA A 115 2.58 15.93 -10.87
CA ALA A 115 2.59 16.71 -9.64
C ALA A 115 1.22 16.71 -8.98
N GLU A 116 0.15 16.63 -9.75
CA GLU A 116 -1.21 16.56 -9.25
C GLU A 116 -1.42 15.29 -8.44
N ASP A 117 -0.95 14.15 -8.92
CA ASP A 117 -1.04 12.90 -8.19
C ASP A 117 -0.32 12.98 -6.83
N ALA A 118 0.82 13.66 -6.80
CA ALA A 118 1.60 13.83 -5.56
C ALA A 118 0.85 14.64 -4.49
N GLU A 119 -0.04 15.54 -4.90
CA GLU A 119 -0.86 16.31 -3.97
C GLU A 119 -1.93 15.44 -3.29
N GLY A 120 -2.30 14.34 -3.92
CA GLY A 120 -3.34 13.47 -3.42
C GLY A 120 -4.74 13.99 -3.72
N HIS A 121 -5.72 13.24 -3.28
CA HIS A 121 -7.13 13.58 -3.49
C HIS A 121 -7.97 13.16 -2.28
N VAL A 122 -9.17 13.71 -2.20
CA VAL A 122 -10.16 13.26 -1.23
C VAL A 122 -10.68 11.89 -1.68
N VAL A 123 -10.77 10.96 -0.74
CA VAL A 123 -11.38 9.66 -0.97
C VAL A 123 -12.89 9.83 -0.88
N GLU A 124 -13.59 9.62 -1.98
CA GLU A 124 -15.03 9.85 -2.04
C GLU A 124 -15.77 8.84 -1.16
N PRO A 125 -16.81 9.27 -0.44
CA PRO A 125 -17.68 8.31 0.23
C PRO A 125 -18.51 7.53 -0.78
N LEU A 126 -18.70 6.23 -0.53
CA LEU A 126 -19.59 5.39 -1.33
C LEU A 126 -20.83 5.08 -0.53
N GLU A 127 -21.97 5.15 -1.20
CA GLU A 127 -23.19 4.65 -0.60
C GLU A 127 -23.13 3.12 -0.51
N GLU A 128 -23.77 2.58 0.52
CA GLU A 128 -23.87 1.14 0.66
C GLU A 128 -24.64 0.60 -0.56
N GLY A 129 -24.09 -0.41 -1.18
CA GLY A 129 -24.65 -0.97 -2.40
C GLY A 129 -24.00 -0.47 -3.69
N GLU A 130 -23.20 0.59 -3.62
CA GLU A 130 -22.40 1.05 -4.77
C GLU A 130 -21.07 0.33 -4.89
N ALA A 131 -20.67 -0.29 -3.81
CA ALA A 131 -19.40 -1.02 -3.76
C ALA A 131 -19.59 -2.49 -4.11
#